data_2740fee5df6a2cf177496f967a474243
#
_entry.id   2740fee5df6a2cf177496f967a474243
#
_cell.length_a   1.000
_cell.length_b   1.000
_cell.length_c   1.000
_cell.angle_alpha   90.00
_cell.angle_beta   90.00
_cell.angle_gamma   90.00
#
_symmetry.space_group_name_H-M   'P 1'
#
loop_
_entity.id
_entity.type
_entity.pdbx_description
1 polymer ?
#
loop_
_entity_poly.entity_id
_entity_poly.type
_entity_poly.pdbx_seq_one_letter_code
_entity_poly.pdbx_strand_id
1 'polypeptide(L)'
;MKTIEIRRHSIRSKPGAHLSQQGVTLARLVGQNLGPFDRVVTSTLPRAFETAIAMGFAVDEQNELMSSYGDDVELEAPWPLTLAEYAHAVRKSGAAARYANRLADLYRGLAEYLADGRAALVVNHGGVLELGAVACLPNADHASWGPHFEPCEGLRLFWDNGKFVDAEILRVST
;
A
#
# COMPACT_ATOMS: atom_id res chain seq x y z
N MET A 1 14.49 -9.80 -10.52
CA MET A 1 13.88 -9.27 -9.27
C MET A 1 12.44 -8.88 -9.55
N LYS A 2 11.52 -9.22 -8.66
CA LYS A 2 10.10 -8.89 -8.78
C LYS A 2 9.79 -7.68 -7.89
N THR A 3 8.77 -6.90 -8.23
CA THR A 3 8.40 -5.73 -7.43
C THR A 3 6.91 -5.71 -7.13
N ILE A 4 6.57 -5.25 -5.93
CA ILE A 4 5.19 -4.94 -5.53
C ILE A 4 5.16 -3.46 -5.21
N GLU A 5 4.47 -2.70 -6.03
CA GLU A 5 4.26 -1.27 -5.77
C GLU A 5 2.94 -1.10 -5.05
N ILE A 6 2.97 -0.46 -3.88
CA ILE A 6 1.80 -0.25 -3.04
C ILE A 6 1.58 1.25 -2.90
N ARG A 7 0.39 1.71 -3.28
CA ARG A 7 0.04 3.12 -3.25
C ARG A 7 -1.21 3.35 -2.40
N ARG A 8 -1.24 4.45 -1.67
CA ARG A 8 -2.46 4.95 -1.04
C ARG A 8 -3.39 5.51 -2.13
N HIS A 9 -4.70 5.31 -1.96
CA HIS A 9 -5.70 5.91 -2.87
C HIS A 9 -5.52 7.42 -2.98
N SER A 10 -6.03 8.00 -4.06
CA SER A 10 -5.98 9.44 -4.32
C SER A 10 -7.00 10.22 -3.47
N ILE A 11 -7.11 11.51 -3.71
CA ILE A 11 -7.93 12.44 -2.93
C ILE A 11 -9.41 12.11 -3.12
N ARG A 12 -10.11 11.86 -2.02
CA ARG A 12 -11.55 11.56 -2.04
C ARG A 12 -12.41 12.80 -1.85
N SER A 13 -13.64 12.74 -2.32
CA SER A 13 -14.68 13.71 -1.97
C SER A 13 -15.04 13.56 -0.49
N LYS A 14 -15.27 14.66 0.20
CA LYS A 14 -15.73 14.69 1.59
C LYS A 14 -17.00 15.50 1.72
N PRO A 15 -18.09 14.90 2.24
CA PRO A 15 -18.21 13.49 2.59
C PRO A 15 -18.32 12.60 1.36
N GLY A 16 -17.85 11.36 1.44
CA GLY A 16 -18.05 10.41 0.36
C GLY A 16 -16.97 9.33 0.27
N ALA A 17 -17.31 8.30 -0.49
CA ALA A 17 -16.45 7.13 -0.68
C ALA A 17 -15.65 7.17 -1.99
N HIS A 18 -15.99 8.08 -2.88
CA HIS A 18 -15.42 8.19 -4.22
C HIS A 18 -14.30 9.24 -4.29
N LEU A 19 -13.48 9.17 -5.33
CA LEU A 19 -12.49 10.21 -5.59
C LEU A 19 -13.19 11.54 -5.94
N SER A 20 -12.55 12.63 -5.52
CA SER A 20 -12.89 13.95 -6.05
C SER A 20 -12.34 14.09 -7.48
N GLN A 21 -12.81 15.12 -8.21
CA GLN A 21 -12.24 15.43 -9.53
C GLN A 21 -10.74 15.71 -9.44
N GLN A 22 -10.31 16.41 -8.37
CA GLN A 22 -8.90 16.65 -8.10
C GLN A 22 -8.14 15.35 -7.88
N GLY A 23 -8.76 14.38 -7.18
CA GLY A 23 -8.17 13.06 -6.97
C GLY A 23 -7.98 12.26 -8.26
N VAL A 24 -8.95 12.33 -9.16
CA VAL A 24 -8.84 11.70 -10.48
C VAL A 24 -7.68 12.32 -11.27
N THR A 25 -7.57 13.64 -11.26
CA THR A 25 -6.48 14.35 -11.96
C THR A 25 -5.11 13.95 -11.40
N LEU A 26 -4.96 13.91 -10.08
CA LEU A 26 -3.71 13.51 -9.43
C LEU A 26 -3.34 12.06 -9.79
N ALA A 27 -4.28 11.14 -9.66
CA ALA A 27 -4.04 9.72 -9.98
C ALA A 27 -3.63 9.55 -11.45
N ARG A 28 -4.26 10.28 -12.36
CA ARG A 28 -3.92 10.24 -13.78
C ARG A 28 -2.50 10.72 -14.04
N LEU A 29 -2.09 11.80 -13.38
CA LEU A 29 -0.72 12.33 -13.50
C LEU A 29 0.32 11.33 -12.99
N VAL A 30 0.09 10.78 -11.79
CA VAL A 30 0.99 9.79 -11.19
C VAL A 30 1.08 8.56 -12.09
N GLY A 31 -0.05 8.10 -12.62
CA GLY A 31 -0.12 6.90 -13.45
C GLY A 31 0.66 6.97 -14.76
N GLN A 32 0.91 8.17 -15.29
CA GLN A 32 1.60 8.35 -16.58
C GLN A 32 2.99 7.71 -16.63
N ASN A 33 3.65 7.59 -15.48
CA ASN A 33 5.02 7.08 -15.40
C ASN A 33 5.11 5.75 -14.66
N LEU A 34 3.98 5.05 -14.46
CA LEU A 34 3.95 3.78 -13.75
C LEU A 34 3.82 2.59 -14.69
N GLY A 35 4.22 1.45 -14.19
CA GLY A 35 4.05 0.19 -14.88
C GLY A 35 5.16 -0.16 -15.87
N PRO A 36 4.96 -1.20 -16.69
CA PRO A 36 3.75 -2.02 -16.72
C PRO A 36 3.57 -2.90 -15.47
N PHE A 37 2.32 -3.29 -15.20
CA PHE A 37 1.98 -4.21 -14.12
C PHE A 37 1.28 -5.45 -14.68
N ASP A 38 1.68 -6.63 -14.21
CA ASP A 38 1.06 -7.90 -14.60
C ASP A 38 -0.14 -8.25 -13.72
N ARG A 39 -0.23 -7.64 -12.55
CA ARG A 39 -1.33 -7.85 -11.62
C ARG A 39 -1.66 -6.53 -10.91
N VAL A 40 -2.95 -6.22 -10.81
CA VAL A 40 -3.43 -5.01 -10.13
C VAL A 40 -4.51 -5.44 -9.12
N VAL A 41 -4.25 -5.17 -7.84
CA VAL A 41 -5.13 -5.54 -6.73
C VAL A 41 -5.47 -4.29 -5.93
N THR A 42 -6.74 -4.09 -5.63
CA THR A 42 -7.19 -2.96 -4.79
C THR A 42 -8.00 -3.45 -3.61
N SER A 43 -8.22 -2.58 -2.63
CA SER A 43 -9.27 -2.82 -1.65
C SER A 43 -10.65 -2.78 -2.33
N THR A 44 -11.68 -3.15 -1.59
CA THR A 44 -13.06 -3.13 -2.11
C THR A 44 -13.71 -1.75 -2.06
N LEU A 45 -13.04 -0.75 -1.45
CA LEU A 45 -13.59 0.59 -1.34
C LEU A 45 -13.46 1.35 -2.67
N PRO A 46 -14.49 2.12 -3.07
CA PRO A 46 -14.51 2.79 -4.39
C PRO A 46 -13.26 3.63 -4.66
N ARG A 47 -12.80 4.42 -3.69
CA ARG A 47 -11.65 5.30 -3.88
C ARG A 47 -10.34 4.57 -4.23
N ALA A 48 -10.15 3.35 -3.75
CA ALA A 48 -8.97 2.56 -4.10
C ALA A 48 -9.10 1.99 -5.52
N PHE A 49 -10.23 1.43 -5.85
CA PHE A 49 -10.53 0.94 -7.19
C PHE A 49 -10.42 2.06 -8.23
N GLU A 50 -11.05 3.20 -7.97
CA GLU A 50 -11.05 4.35 -8.86
C GLU A 50 -9.66 4.92 -9.08
N THR A 51 -8.80 4.88 -8.04
CA THR A 51 -7.41 5.33 -8.16
C THR A 51 -6.65 4.50 -9.20
N ALA A 52 -6.75 3.18 -9.14
CA ALA A 52 -6.08 2.30 -10.10
C ALA A 52 -6.58 2.56 -11.53
N ILE A 53 -7.89 2.72 -11.71
CA ILE A 53 -8.49 3.03 -13.01
C ILE A 53 -8.00 4.39 -13.54
N ALA A 54 -8.00 5.42 -12.68
CA ALA A 54 -7.54 6.75 -13.07
C ALA A 54 -6.04 6.77 -13.41
N MET A 55 -5.24 5.93 -12.76
CA MET A 55 -3.83 5.72 -13.09
C MET A 55 -3.63 5.04 -14.46
N GLY A 56 -4.68 4.45 -15.03
CA GLY A 56 -4.64 3.82 -16.34
C GLY A 56 -4.56 2.29 -16.32
N PHE A 57 -4.90 1.65 -15.19
CA PHE A 57 -4.77 0.21 -15.03
C PHE A 57 -6.12 -0.45 -14.74
N ALA A 58 -6.40 -1.55 -15.44
CA ALA A 58 -7.53 -2.41 -15.13
C ALA A 58 -7.26 -3.14 -13.81
N VAL A 59 -8.28 -3.33 -13.00
CA VAL A 59 -8.16 -4.03 -11.71
C VAL A 59 -8.50 -5.51 -11.92
N ASP A 60 -7.56 -6.39 -11.55
CA ASP A 60 -7.73 -7.84 -11.66
C ASP A 60 -8.48 -8.41 -10.47
N GLU A 61 -8.30 -7.84 -9.28
CA GLU A 61 -8.86 -8.38 -8.04
C GLU A 61 -9.09 -7.26 -7.03
N GLN A 62 -10.21 -7.35 -6.29
CA GLN A 62 -10.46 -6.56 -5.10
C GLN A 62 -10.35 -7.46 -3.88
N ASN A 63 -9.68 -6.98 -2.83
CA ASN A 63 -9.43 -7.77 -1.63
C ASN A 63 -9.91 -7.03 -0.39
N GLU A 64 -10.86 -7.64 0.33
CA GLU A 64 -11.50 -7.06 1.51
C GLU A 64 -10.53 -6.87 2.67
N LEU A 65 -9.49 -7.71 2.79
CA LEU A 65 -8.51 -7.59 3.86
C LEU A 65 -7.89 -6.19 3.92
N MET A 66 -7.72 -5.53 2.78
CA MET A 66 -7.12 -4.20 2.68
C MET A 66 -8.12 -3.06 2.86
N SER A 67 -9.41 -3.34 3.04
CA SER A 67 -10.45 -2.31 3.07
C SER A 67 -10.54 -1.58 4.40
N SER A 68 -10.32 -2.28 5.49
CA SER A 68 -10.32 -1.70 6.84
C SER A 68 -9.73 -2.68 7.85
N TYR A 69 -9.40 -2.16 9.01
CA TYR A 69 -9.02 -2.94 10.18
C TYR A 69 -9.93 -2.56 11.36
N GLY A 70 -9.97 -3.42 12.37
CA GLY A 70 -10.86 -3.24 13.52
C GLY A 70 -10.37 -2.18 14.52
N ASP A 71 -11.24 -1.89 15.50
CA ASP A 71 -10.95 -0.92 16.55
C ASP A 71 -9.73 -1.30 17.39
N ASP A 72 -9.46 -2.59 17.55
CA ASP A 72 -8.31 -3.10 18.27
C ASP A 72 -6.98 -2.71 17.61
N VAL A 73 -6.94 -2.72 16.28
CA VAL A 73 -5.78 -2.25 15.52
C VAL A 73 -5.63 -0.72 15.66
N GLU A 74 -6.74 0.01 15.55
CA GLU A 74 -6.74 1.48 15.69
C GLU A 74 -6.26 1.91 17.08
N LEU A 75 -6.60 1.19 18.11
CA LEU A 75 -6.12 1.46 19.48
C LEU A 75 -4.60 1.32 19.58
N GLU A 76 -4.02 0.33 18.92
CA GLU A 76 -2.57 0.08 18.96
C GLU A 76 -1.78 0.97 17.99
N ALA A 77 -2.40 1.35 16.88
CA ALA A 77 -1.75 2.11 15.81
C ALA A 77 -2.71 3.17 15.24
N PRO A 78 -3.03 4.22 16.02
CA PRO A 78 -4.00 5.24 15.61
C PRO A 78 -3.48 6.04 14.42
N TRP A 79 -4.32 6.19 13.41
CA TRP A 79 -4.01 6.97 12.22
C TRP A 79 -4.02 8.48 12.52
N PRO A 80 -3.04 9.28 12.04
CA PRO A 80 -1.84 8.87 11.30
C PRO A 80 -0.60 8.74 12.20
N LEU A 81 0.31 7.85 11.85
CA LEU A 81 1.59 7.68 12.52
C LEU A 81 2.73 7.73 11.49
N THR A 82 3.96 7.95 11.96
CA THR A 82 5.15 7.78 11.11
C THR A 82 5.42 6.28 10.87
N LEU A 83 6.21 5.97 9.86
CA LEU A 83 6.57 4.57 9.58
C LEU A 83 7.32 3.93 10.75
N ALA A 84 8.18 4.68 11.44
CA ALA A 84 8.86 4.20 12.65
C ALA A 84 7.87 3.86 13.77
N GLU A 85 6.83 4.70 13.95
CA GLU A 85 5.79 4.47 14.95
C GLU A 85 4.92 3.27 14.60
N TYR A 86 4.57 3.06 13.32
CA TYR A 86 3.88 1.84 12.87
C TYR A 86 4.74 0.59 13.12
N ALA A 87 6.03 0.65 12.82
CA ALA A 87 6.94 -0.46 13.08
C ALA A 87 7.01 -0.79 14.59
N HIS A 88 7.02 0.23 15.44
CA HIS A 88 6.99 0.06 16.90
C HIS A 88 5.69 -0.63 17.34
N ALA A 89 4.55 -0.21 16.82
CA ALA A 89 3.25 -0.83 17.13
C ALA A 89 3.22 -2.31 16.74
N VAL A 90 3.76 -2.66 15.57
CA VAL A 90 3.84 -4.06 15.11
C VAL A 90 4.72 -4.91 16.02
N ARG A 91 5.80 -4.37 16.58
CA ARG A 91 6.69 -5.11 17.48
C ARG A 91 6.02 -5.49 18.82
N LYS A 92 4.90 -4.90 19.16
CA LYS A 92 4.16 -5.24 20.39
C LYS A 92 3.43 -6.58 20.31
N SER A 93 3.41 -7.23 19.17
CA SER A 93 2.86 -8.57 18.94
C SER A 93 1.37 -8.70 19.27
N GLY A 94 0.61 -7.62 19.12
CA GLY A 94 -0.84 -7.59 19.36
C GLY A 94 -1.66 -7.61 18.07
N ALA A 95 -2.80 -6.91 18.10
CA ALA A 95 -3.74 -6.86 16.99
C ALA A 95 -3.12 -6.23 15.74
N ALA A 96 -2.34 -5.14 15.90
CA ALA A 96 -1.67 -4.49 14.79
C ALA A 96 -0.67 -5.44 14.11
N ALA A 97 0.09 -6.20 14.90
CA ALA A 97 1.04 -7.18 14.36
C ALA A 97 0.32 -8.28 13.57
N ARG A 98 -0.77 -8.82 14.12
CA ARG A 98 -1.54 -9.86 13.42
C ARG A 98 -2.09 -9.38 12.10
N TYR A 99 -2.66 -8.19 12.07
CA TYR A 99 -3.19 -7.59 10.84
C TYR A 99 -2.06 -7.31 9.83
N ALA A 100 -0.98 -6.68 10.29
CA ALA A 100 0.17 -6.37 9.44
C ALA A 100 0.78 -7.63 8.81
N ASN A 101 0.87 -8.72 9.57
CA ASN A 101 1.40 -9.98 9.05
C ASN A 101 0.47 -10.63 8.03
N ARG A 102 -0.85 -10.50 8.17
CA ARG A 102 -1.80 -10.96 7.15
C ARG A 102 -1.64 -10.18 5.85
N LEU A 103 -1.40 -8.87 5.92
CA LEU A 103 -1.10 -8.06 4.75
C LEU A 103 0.23 -8.48 4.10
N ALA A 104 1.26 -8.72 4.91
CA ALA A 104 2.55 -9.18 4.41
C ALA A 104 2.41 -10.53 3.68
N ASP A 105 1.60 -11.45 4.20
CA ASP A 105 1.31 -12.73 3.53
C ASP A 105 0.62 -12.52 2.18
N LEU A 106 -0.32 -11.57 2.10
CA LEU A 106 -0.96 -11.22 0.84
C LEU A 106 0.08 -10.72 -0.18
N TYR A 107 0.98 -9.83 0.23
CA TYR A 107 2.00 -9.28 -0.66
C TYR A 107 3.03 -10.33 -1.07
N ARG A 108 3.40 -11.25 -0.18
CA ARG A 108 4.25 -12.39 -0.53
C ARG A 108 3.60 -13.27 -1.59
N GLY A 109 2.31 -13.56 -1.44
CA GLY A 109 1.56 -14.33 -2.42
C GLY A 109 1.54 -13.68 -3.80
N LEU A 110 1.40 -12.36 -3.86
CA LEU A 110 1.50 -11.61 -5.11
C LEU A 110 2.90 -11.74 -5.73
N ALA A 111 3.95 -11.61 -4.93
CA ALA A 111 5.32 -11.73 -5.42
C ALA A 111 5.61 -13.13 -5.95
N GLU A 112 5.12 -14.16 -5.25
CA GLU A 112 5.27 -15.55 -5.71
C GLU A 112 4.54 -15.81 -7.02
N TYR A 113 3.38 -15.20 -7.23
CA TYR A 113 2.59 -15.31 -8.46
C TYR A 113 3.32 -14.70 -9.68
N LEU A 114 4.06 -13.61 -9.49
CA LEU A 114 4.72 -12.90 -10.58
C LEU A 114 5.86 -13.72 -11.18
N ALA A 115 6.04 -13.59 -12.50
CA ALA A 115 7.25 -14.06 -13.16
C ALA A 115 8.43 -13.13 -12.84
N ASP A 116 9.65 -13.61 -13.02
CA ASP A 116 10.86 -12.79 -12.80
C ASP A 116 10.85 -11.53 -13.65
N GLY A 117 11.29 -10.42 -13.03
CA GLY A 117 11.35 -9.13 -13.69
C GLY A 117 10.01 -8.42 -13.80
N ARG A 118 8.93 -8.99 -13.27
CA ARG A 118 7.58 -8.43 -13.40
C ARG A 118 7.16 -7.68 -12.13
N ALA A 119 6.05 -6.95 -12.23
CA ALA A 119 5.57 -6.07 -11.16
C ALA A 119 4.05 -6.21 -10.96
N ALA A 120 3.63 -5.97 -9.72
CA ALA A 120 2.22 -5.81 -9.36
C ALA A 120 1.98 -4.45 -8.75
N LEU A 121 0.77 -3.93 -8.94
CA LEU A 121 0.28 -2.71 -8.28
C LEU A 121 -0.76 -3.09 -7.24
N VAL A 122 -0.65 -2.51 -6.06
CA VAL A 122 -1.65 -2.60 -5.00
C VAL A 122 -2.09 -1.18 -4.65
N VAL A 123 -3.40 -0.94 -4.55
CA VAL A 123 -3.94 0.34 -4.08
C VAL A 123 -4.83 0.10 -2.87
N ASN A 124 -4.50 0.75 -1.77
CA ASN A 124 -5.25 0.64 -0.53
C ASN A 124 -5.28 1.96 0.25
N HIS A 125 -5.13 1.94 1.57
CA HIS A 125 -5.48 3.04 2.45
C HIS A 125 -4.36 3.39 3.42
N GLY A 126 -4.39 4.62 3.92
CA GLY A 126 -3.54 5.03 5.03
C GLY A 126 -3.77 4.13 6.26
N GLY A 127 -2.72 3.83 6.98
CA GLY A 127 -2.70 2.83 8.05
C GLY A 127 -2.50 1.42 7.53
N VAL A 128 -3.33 0.98 6.61
CA VAL A 128 -3.21 -0.35 5.97
C VAL A 128 -1.88 -0.48 5.24
N LEU A 129 -1.56 0.51 4.40
CA LEU A 129 -0.32 0.51 3.62
C LEU A 129 0.90 0.45 4.52
N GLU A 130 0.97 1.32 5.50
CA GLU A 130 2.13 1.43 6.40
C GLU A 130 2.33 0.16 7.23
N LEU A 131 1.25 -0.37 7.81
CA LEU A 131 1.31 -1.61 8.60
C LEU A 131 1.84 -2.78 7.78
N GLY A 132 1.31 -2.99 6.58
CA GLY A 132 1.76 -4.08 5.71
C GLY A 132 3.21 -3.91 5.27
N ALA A 133 3.61 -2.69 4.96
CA ALA A 133 4.96 -2.39 4.51
C ALA A 133 6.02 -2.69 5.59
N VAL A 134 5.78 -2.26 6.83
CA VAL A 134 6.74 -2.53 7.92
C VAL A 134 6.83 -4.01 8.24
N ALA A 135 5.74 -4.76 8.10
CA ALA A 135 5.76 -6.21 8.31
C ALA A 135 6.52 -6.96 7.21
N CYS A 136 6.55 -6.44 5.98
CA CYS A 136 7.32 -7.04 4.88
C CYS A 136 8.83 -6.90 5.09
N LEU A 137 9.28 -5.84 5.74
CA LEU A 137 10.69 -5.55 5.99
C LEU A 137 10.88 -5.15 7.46
N PRO A 138 10.73 -6.10 8.39
CA PRO A 138 10.70 -5.79 9.83
C PRO A 138 12.01 -5.24 10.37
N ASN A 139 13.12 -5.47 9.69
CA ASN A 139 14.46 -5.04 10.12
C ASN A 139 14.97 -3.82 9.35
N ALA A 140 14.13 -3.17 8.54
CA ALA A 140 14.53 -1.98 7.80
C ALA A 140 14.66 -0.77 8.73
N ASP A 141 15.37 0.26 8.27
CA ASP A 141 15.42 1.56 8.95
C ASP A 141 14.14 2.35 8.65
N HIS A 142 13.08 2.04 9.40
CA HIS A 142 11.75 2.63 9.18
C HIS A 142 11.74 4.14 9.47
N ALA A 143 12.64 4.65 10.29
CA ALA A 143 12.74 6.08 10.53
C ALA A 143 13.10 6.83 9.25
N SER A 144 13.92 6.23 8.38
CA SER A 144 14.28 6.83 7.09
C SER A 144 13.11 6.86 6.09
N TRP A 145 12.06 6.07 6.33
CA TRP A 145 10.87 6.07 5.45
C TRP A 145 9.98 7.29 5.67
N GLY A 146 10.12 7.97 6.81
CA GLY A 146 9.48 9.25 7.08
C GLY A 146 8.04 9.16 7.60
N PRO A 147 7.23 10.22 7.34
CA PRO A 147 5.84 10.27 7.78
C PRO A 147 4.96 9.30 6.99
N HIS A 148 3.71 9.13 7.45
CA HIS A 148 2.70 8.38 6.71
C HIS A 148 2.60 8.86 5.26
N PHE A 149 2.05 8.01 4.40
CA PHE A 149 1.91 8.33 2.99
C PHE A 149 0.67 9.19 2.72
N GLU A 150 0.86 10.22 1.90
CA GLU A 150 -0.20 11.07 1.38
C GLU A 150 -0.89 10.44 0.16
N PRO A 151 -1.98 11.02 -0.37
CA PRO A 151 -2.66 10.46 -1.55
C PRO A 151 -1.72 10.14 -2.71
N CYS A 152 -1.86 8.97 -3.29
CA CYS A 152 -1.05 8.40 -4.37
C CYS A 152 0.39 8.07 -3.99
N GLU A 153 0.85 8.40 -2.78
CA GLU A 153 2.17 8.02 -2.30
C GLU A 153 2.18 6.56 -1.83
N GLY A 154 3.37 6.01 -1.69
CA GLY A 154 3.56 4.67 -1.18
C GLY A 154 4.99 4.20 -1.31
N LEU A 155 5.17 2.92 -1.59
CA LEU A 155 6.50 2.36 -1.72
C LEU A 155 6.50 1.20 -2.73
N ARG A 156 7.69 0.88 -3.21
CA ARG A 156 7.94 -0.29 -4.05
C ARG A 156 8.78 -1.26 -3.25
N LEU A 157 8.25 -2.46 -3.04
CA LEU A 157 8.94 -3.55 -2.37
C LEU A 157 9.67 -4.41 -3.41
N PHE A 158 10.91 -4.74 -3.14
CA PHE A 158 11.73 -5.59 -4.01
C PHE A 158 11.78 -7.00 -3.45
N TRP A 159 11.49 -7.98 -4.29
CA TRP A 159 11.46 -9.40 -3.96
C TRP A 159 12.56 -10.15 -4.70
N ASP A 160 13.39 -10.87 -3.94
CA ASP A 160 14.46 -11.67 -4.49
C ASP A 160 14.70 -12.91 -3.62
N ASN A 161 14.96 -14.06 -4.26
CA ASN A 161 15.24 -15.32 -3.57
C ASN A 161 14.20 -15.68 -2.49
N GLY A 162 12.91 -15.49 -2.83
CA GLY A 162 11.81 -15.92 -1.96
C GLY A 162 11.49 -15.00 -0.79
N LYS A 163 11.98 -13.76 -0.80
CA LYS A 163 11.72 -12.81 0.29
C LYS A 163 11.80 -11.36 -0.19
N PHE A 164 11.17 -10.45 0.56
CA PHE A 164 11.38 -9.02 0.38
C PHE A 164 12.77 -8.64 0.90
N VAL A 165 13.52 -7.88 0.09
CA VAL A 165 14.91 -7.53 0.38
C VAL A 165 15.15 -6.03 0.55
N ASP A 166 14.30 -5.18 -0.02
CA ASP A 166 14.47 -3.73 0.04
C ASP A 166 13.17 -3.02 -0.30
N ALA A 167 13.13 -1.71 -0.09
CA ALA A 167 12.02 -0.84 -0.45
C ALA A 167 12.52 0.49 -0.98
N GLU A 168 11.78 1.06 -1.93
CA GLU A 168 11.94 2.42 -2.41
C GLU A 168 10.72 3.22 -2.01
N ILE A 169 10.92 4.35 -1.35
CA ILE A 169 9.82 5.23 -0.90
C ILE A 169 9.42 6.14 -2.05
N LEU A 170 8.12 6.18 -2.35
CA LEU A 170 7.56 6.88 -3.50
C LEU A 170 6.71 8.06 -3.03
N ARG A 171 7.31 9.22 -2.97
CA ARG A 171 6.61 10.46 -2.64
C ARG A 171 6.13 11.14 -3.93
N VAL A 172 5.08 11.92 -3.81
CA VAL A 172 4.50 12.66 -4.94
C VAL A 172 4.81 14.13 -4.75
N SER A 173 5.47 14.72 -5.75
CA SER A 173 5.71 16.16 -5.79
C SER A 173 4.47 16.86 -6.37
N THR A 174 3.92 17.80 -5.63
CA THR A 174 2.77 18.60 -6.07
C THR A 174 3.19 20.03 -6.41
#